data_b85569d66d6089f8f34fef37515728e6
#
_entry.id   b85569d66d6089f8f34fef37515728e6
#
_cell.length_a   1.000
_cell.length_b   1.000
_cell.length_c   1.000
_cell.angle_alpha   90.00
_cell.angle_beta   90.00
_cell.angle_gamma   90.00
#
_symmetry.space_group_name_H-M   'P 1'
#
loop_
_entity.id
_entity.type
_entity.pdbx_description
1 polymer ?
#
loop_
_entity_poly.entity_id
_entity_poly.type
_entity_poly.pdbx_seq_one_letter_code
_entity_poly.pdbx_strand_id
1 'polypeptide(L)'
;MNAVSPLLFAHLLIAVAALVAVAAAIDAYPTIASVGDCSVSDGGEGLKPIRREVHDGGRIFDVSHRLTSDMPSWGTEDGLGNFLWLAASMKNGSLANNSEMKLPTHTGTHVDAPGHVFDHYFDAGFDVDTLDLGVLNGPALLVDVPRDKNLTAEVMESLHIPKGVRRVLFRTLNTDRGLMYKKAFDTSYVGFMRDGAKWLVENTDIKLVGIDYLSVAAYDDLIPSHLVFLESREIILVEGLKLEDVPAGVYTVHCLPLRLLGAEGSPIRCILRESI
;
A
#
# COMPACT_ATOMS: atom_id res chain seq x y z
N MET A 1 -29.74 59.12 -31.40
CA MET A 1 -29.80 58.19 -30.27
C MET A 1 -29.72 56.79 -30.90
N ASN A 2 -28.54 56.19 -30.89
CA ASN A 2 -28.32 54.87 -31.49
C ASN A 2 -28.78 53.78 -30.48
N ALA A 3 -29.79 53.05 -30.86
CA ALA A 3 -30.28 51.91 -30.06
C ALA A 3 -29.24 50.77 -30.15
N VAL A 4 -28.72 50.35 -29.02
CA VAL A 4 -27.85 49.18 -28.88
C VAL A 4 -28.66 47.95 -29.22
N SER A 5 -28.15 47.12 -30.14
CA SER A 5 -28.81 45.90 -30.63
C SER A 5 -29.07 44.95 -29.44
N PRO A 6 -30.28 44.38 -29.35
CA PRO A 6 -30.63 43.44 -28.25
C PRO A 6 -29.74 42.16 -28.27
N LEU A 7 -29.12 41.84 -29.42
CA LEU A 7 -28.15 40.74 -29.54
C LEU A 7 -26.85 41.02 -28.73
N LEU A 8 -26.37 42.29 -28.70
CA LEU A 8 -25.20 42.66 -27.94
C LEU A 8 -25.44 42.54 -26.43
N PHE A 9 -26.65 42.84 -25.97
CA PHE A 9 -27.02 42.71 -24.55
C PHE A 9 -27.14 41.26 -24.11
N ALA A 10 -27.63 40.37 -24.98
CA ALA A 10 -27.71 38.96 -24.71
C ALA A 10 -26.32 38.30 -24.61
N HIS A 11 -25.39 38.68 -25.49
CA HIS A 11 -24.01 38.17 -25.43
C HIS A 11 -23.23 38.68 -24.23
N LEU A 12 -23.50 39.92 -23.77
CA LEU A 12 -22.88 40.46 -22.55
C LEU A 12 -23.38 39.73 -21.28
N LEU A 13 -24.67 39.41 -21.22
CA LEU A 13 -25.27 38.65 -20.11
C LEU A 13 -24.76 37.20 -20.06
N ILE A 14 -24.55 36.55 -21.19
CA ILE A 14 -23.98 35.21 -21.28
C ILE A 14 -22.51 35.21 -20.85
N ALA A 15 -21.75 36.25 -21.27
CA ALA A 15 -20.33 36.38 -20.87
C ALA A 15 -20.17 36.65 -19.37
N VAL A 16 -21.06 37.45 -18.76
CA VAL A 16 -21.05 37.72 -17.32
C VAL A 16 -21.50 36.48 -16.54
N ALA A 17 -22.49 35.74 -17.01
CA ALA A 17 -22.91 34.48 -16.39
C ALA A 17 -21.80 33.40 -16.46
N ALA A 18 -21.07 33.34 -17.58
CA ALA A 18 -19.93 32.42 -17.71
C ALA A 18 -18.76 32.83 -16.81
N LEU A 19 -18.49 34.12 -16.63
CA LEU A 19 -17.45 34.59 -15.69
C LEU A 19 -17.83 34.33 -14.21
N VAL A 20 -19.10 34.46 -13.85
CA VAL A 20 -19.58 34.15 -12.51
C VAL A 20 -19.56 32.64 -12.25
N ALA A 21 -19.87 31.80 -13.26
CA ALA A 21 -19.77 30.35 -13.14
C ALA A 21 -18.31 29.87 -13.01
N VAL A 22 -17.35 30.55 -13.66
CA VAL A 22 -15.91 30.23 -13.50
C VAL A 22 -15.40 30.71 -12.15
N ALA A 23 -15.89 31.82 -11.60
CA ALA A 23 -15.51 32.29 -10.26
C ALA A 23 -16.08 31.39 -9.14
N ALA A 24 -17.23 30.71 -9.37
CA ALA A 24 -17.80 29.75 -8.42
C ALA A 24 -17.12 28.35 -8.48
N ALA A 25 -16.31 28.08 -9.50
CA ALA A 25 -15.59 26.81 -9.66
C ALA A 25 -14.17 26.81 -9.09
N ILE A 26 -13.75 27.90 -8.43
CA ILE A 26 -12.39 28.01 -7.83
C ILE A 26 -12.37 27.58 -6.36
N ASP A 27 -13.50 27.29 -5.74
CA ASP A 27 -13.57 26.65 -4.41
C ASP A 27 -13.49 25.12 -4.50
N ALA A 28 -12.57 24.61 -5.33
CA ALA A 28 -12.36 23.15 -5.50
C ALA A 28 -11.48 22.56 -4.39
N TYR A 29 -11.01 23.35 -3.43
CA TYR A 29 -10.47 22.82 -2.18
C TYR A 29 -11.48 23.13 -1.07
N PRO A 30 -12.07 22.11 -0.41
CA PRO A 30 -12.84 22.37 0.78
C PRO A 30 -11.94 23.16 1.74
N THR A 31 -12.33 24.40 2.03
CA THR A 31 -11.75 25.12 3.15
C THR A 31 -11.87 24.20 4.33
N ILE A 32 -10.74 23.72 4.84
CA ILE A 32 -10.70 22.93 6.06
C ILE A 32 -11.38 23.82 7.10
N ALA A 33 -12.63 23.49 7.43
CA ALA A 33 -13.30 24.10 8.57
C ALA A 33 -12.32 23.93 9.72
N SER A 34 -11.87 25.02 10.29
CA SER A 34 -10.93 25.08 11.38
C SER A 34 -11.43 24.18 12.50
N VAL A 35 -10.94 22.96 12.55
CA VAL A 35 -11.07 22.13 13.73
C VAL A 35 -10.14 22.76 14.76
N GLY A 36 -10.75 23.41 15.75
CA GLY A 36 -10.20 23.77 17.03
C GLY A 36 -8.85 24.46 17.00
N ASP A 37 -8.90 25.73 17.38
CA ASP A 37 -7.81 26.56 17.84
C ASP A 37 -6.67 25.72 18.49
N CYS A 38 -5.62 25.44 17.73
CA CYS A 38 -4.35 25.06 18.31
C CYS A 38 -3.71 26.35 18.79
N SER A 39 -4.09 26.79 19.98
CA SER A 39 -3.30 27.77 20.74
C SER A 39 -1.88 27.22 20.84
N VAL A 40 -0.98 27.78 20.04
CA VAL A 40 0.46 27.60 20.21
C VAL A 40 0.81 28.26 21.54
N SER A 41 0.83 27.47 22.61
CA SER A 41 1.51 27.84 23.84
C SER A 41 2.99 27.84 23.53
N ASP A 42 3.55 29.04 23.45
CA ASP A 42 4.98 29.31 23.38
C ASP A 42 5.65 28.79 24.67
N GLY A 43 6.10 27.58 24.67
CA GLY A 43 6.82 26.91 25.73
C GLY A 43 7.73 25.86 25.11
N GLY A 44 9.05 26.11 25.11
CA GLY A 44 10.13 25.37 24.48
C GLY A 44 10.19 23.86 24.67
N GLU A 45 9.14 23.15 24.30
CA GLU A 45 9.14 21.69 24.14
C GLU A 45 9.44 21.36 22.66
N GLY A 46 10.50 20.61 22.47
CA GLY A 46 11.16 20.32 21.21
C GLY A 46 10.21 20.01 20.04
N LEU A 47 10.60 20.45 18.85
CA LEU A 47 9.92 20.20 17.59
C LEU A 47 9.58 18.71 17.45
N LYS A 48 8.28 18.37 17.53
CA LYS A 48 7.78 16.99 17.32
C LYS A 48 7.00 16.94 16.02
N PRO A 49 7.33 16.04 15.09
CA PRO A 49 6.54 15.86 13.88
C PRO A 49 5.15 15.35 14.23
N ILE A 50 4.11 16.00 13.72
CA ILE A 50 2.73 15.58 13.86
C ILE A 50 2.38 14.69 12.65
N ARG A 51 1.86 13.49 12.91
CA ARG A 51 1.33 12.60 11.90
C ARG A 51 -0.19 12.74 11.86
N ARG A 52 -0.70 13.06 10.68
CA ARG A 52 -2.15 13.17 10.45
C ARG A 52 -2.66 11.89 9.78
N GLU A 53 -3.71 11.32 10.36
CA GLU A 53 -4.34 10.06 9.90
C GLU A 53 -5.83 10.25 9.65
N VAL A 54 -6.22 11.42 9.13
CA VAL A 54 -7.61 11.75 8.78
C VAL A 54 -7.63 12.44 7.42
N HIS A 55 -8.59 12.05 6.55
CA HIS A 55 -8.86 12.65 5.27
C HIS A 55 -10.36 12.59 4.97
N ASP A 56 -10.97 13.71 4.54
CA ASP A 56 -12.40 13.83 4.23
C ASP A 56 -13.33 13.25 5.31
N GLY A 57 -12.98 13.44 6.60
CA GLY A 57 -13.74 12.91 7.72
C GLY A 57 -13.55 11.43 8.02
N GLY A 58 -12.83 10.67 7.16
CA GLY A 58 -12.51 9.26 7.37
C GLY A 58 -11.11 9.05 7.94
N ARG A 59 -10.90 7.90 8.57
CA ARG A 59 -9.59 7.52 9.11
C ARG A 59 -8.68 6.96 8.01
N ILE A 60 -7.40 7.31 8.08
CA ILE A 60 -6.33 6.69 7.30
C ILE A 60 -5.60 5.71 8.20
N PHE A 61 -5.54 4.45 7.79
CA PHE A 61 -4.69 3.44 8.41
C PHE A 61 -3.42 3.28 7.60
N ASP A 62 -2.27 3.54 8.20
CA ASP A 62 -0.99 3.21 7.57
C ASP A 62 -0.67 1.75 7.85
N VAL A 63 -0.85 0.93 6.85
CA VAL A 63 -0.65 -0.52 6.92
C VAL A 63 0.74 -0.94 6.44
N SER A 64 1.71 -0.01 6.53
CA SER A 64 3.12 -0.29 6.23
C SER A 64 3.94 -0.37 7.50
N HIS A 65 4.84 -1.33 7.59
CA HIS A 65 5.82 -1.39 8.68
C HIS A 65 6.90 -0.32 8.51
N ARG A 66 7.37 0.22 9.64
CA ARG A 66 8.58 1.06 9.65
C ARG A 66 9.78 0.20 9.35
N LEU A 67 10.62 0.64 8.43
CA LEU A 67 11.92 0.00 8.20
C LEU A 67 12.84 0.30 9.39
N THR A 68 13.30 -0.73 10.05
CA THR A 68 14.23 -0.67 11.19
C THR A 68 15.31 -1.73 11.03
N SER A 69 16.47 -1.54 11.67
CA SER A 69 17.56 -2.52 11.64
C SER A 69 17.18 -3.89 12.22
N ASP A 70 16.24 -3.90 13.15
CA ASP A 70 15.80 -5.10 13.87
C ASP A 70 14.55 -5.76 13.26
N MET A 71 14.01 -5.22 12.16
CA MET A 71 12.91 -5.91 11.48
C MET A 71 13.42 -7.19 10.80
N PRO A 72 12.56 -8.22 10.62
CA PRO A 72 12.99 -9.44 9.96
C PRO A 72 13.42 -9.18 8.51
N SER A 73 14.41 -9.90 8.07
CA SER A 73 14.85 -9.96 6.68
C SER A 73 14.94 -11.42 6.26
N TRP A 74 14.65 -11.70 5.00
CA TRP A 74 14.55 -13.07 4.49
C TRP A 74 15.78 -13.92 4.79
N GLY A 75 15.55 -15.08 5.41
CA GLY A 75 16.57 -16.09 5.63
C GLY A 75 17.68 -15.72 6.64
N THR A 76 17.52 -14.66 7.43
CA THR A 76 18.51 -14.23 8.42
C THR A 76 17.93 -14.14 9.84
N GLU A 77 18.77 -14.39 10.84
CA GLU A 77 18.44 -14.17 12.25
C GLU A 77 18.84 -12.78 12.76
N ASP A 78 19.61 -12.04 11.94
CA ASP A 78 20.20 -10.76 12.32
C ASP A 78 19.34 -9.54 11.93
N GLY A 79 18.18 -9.79 11.34
CA GLY A 79 17.28 -8.76 10.83
C GLY A 79 17.83 -8.05 9.60
N LEU A 80 17.26 -6.88 9.28
CA LEU A 80 17.66 -6.08 8.13
C LEU A 80 19.08 -5.50 8.30
N GLY A 81 19.49 -5.24 9.52
CA GLY A 81 20.78 -4.63 9.82
C GLY A 81 20.82 -3.13 9.47
N ASN A 82 22.05 -2.62 9.33
CA ASN A 82 22.25 -1.21 9.00
C ASN A 82 22.03 -0.98 7.50
N PHE A 83 20.90 -0.43 7.13
CA PHE A 83 20.50 -0.18 5.75
C PHE A 83 20.44 1.32 5.39
N LEU A 84 20.46 2.21 6.40
CA LEU A 84 20.29 3.66 6.24
C LEU A 84 21.39 4.39 7.03
N TRP A 85 22.07 5.34 6.38
CA TRP A 85 23.08 6.17 7.03
C TRP A 85 23.04 7.61 6.53
N LEU A 86 23.52 8.52 7.35
CA LEU A 86 23.60 9.96 7.03
C LEU A 86 24.94 10.23 6.35
N ALA A 87 24.98 10.14 5.01
CA ALA A 87 26.20 10.33 4.21
C ALA A 87 26.75 11.76 4.29
N ALA A 88 25.86 12.77 4.35
CA ALA A 88 26.24 14.15 4.60
C ALA A 88 25.41 14.75 5.73
N SER A 89 26.05 15.50 6.65
CA SER A 89 25.42 16.03 7.84
C SER A 89 25.70 17.53 8.01
N MET A 90 24.68 18.33 8.25
CA MET A 90 24.81 19.73 8.62
C MET A 90 25.66 19.93 9.89
N LYS A 91 25.63 18.97 10.81
CA LYS A 91 26.48 18.98 12.01
C LYS A 91 27.98 18.90 11.68
N ASN A 92 28.32 18.39 10.51
CA ASN A 92 29.69 18.25 10.01
C ASN A 92 30.02 19.26 8.92
N GLY A 93 29.23 20.35 8.79
CA GLY A 93 29.49 21.45 7.86
C GLY A 93 28.89 21.28 6.47
N SER A 94 28.10 20.24 6.20
CA SER A 94 27.37 20.12 4.94
C SER A 94 26.21 21.12 4.86
N LEU A 95 25.84 21.54 3.63
CA LEU A 95 24.71 22.48 3.41
C LEU A 95 23.35 21.86 3.77
N ALA A 96 23.24 20.52 3.67
CA ALA A 96 22.03 19.78 3.98
C ALA A 96 22.35 18.41 4.58
N ASN A 97 21.37 17.81 5.26
CA ASN A 97 21.45 16.42 5.66
C ASN A 97 21.00 15.55 4.47
N ASN A 98 21.88 14.64 3.99
CA ASN A 98 21.57 13.67 2.94
C ASN A 98 21.83 12.26 3.44
N SER A 99 20.80 11.45 3.43
CA SER A 99 20.89 10.03 3.77
C SER A 99 21.02 9.18 2.52
N GLU A 100 21.73 8.06 2.66
CA GLU A 100 21.80 7.00 1.67
C GLU A 100 21.22 5.73 2.26
N MET A 101 20.64 4.86 1.42
CA MET A 101 20.12 3.57 1.85
C MET A 101 20.53 2.46 0.89
N LYS A 102 20.73 1.25 1.45
CA LYS A 102 20.94 0.01 0.70
C LYS A 102 20.17 -1.10 1.38
N LEU A 103 19.21 -1.67 0.69
CA LEU A 103 18.37 -2.77 1.19
C LEU A 103 17.91 -3.65 0.02
N PRO A 104 17.55 -4.94 0.27
CA PRO A 104 16.88 -5.77 -0.71
C PRO A 104 15.54 -5.17 -1.14
N THR A 105 15.11 -5.40 -2.37
CA THR A 105 13.82 -4.92 -2.88
C THR A 105 12.62 -5.53 -2.15
N HIS A 106 12.75 -6.78 -1.69
CA HIS A 106 11.75 -7.49 -0.87
C HIS A 106 11.96 -7.23 0.62
N THR A 107 11.84 -5.96 1.04
CA THR A 107 12.07 -5.54 2.43
C THR A 107 10.84 -4.91 3.05
N GLY A 108 10.46 -5.41 4.23
CA GLY A 108 9.36 -4.87 5.01
C GLY A 108 8.02 -5.03 4.31
N THR A 109 7.22 -3.96 4.26
CA THR A 109 6.03 -3.95 3.42
C THR A 109 6.47 -3.69 1.98
N HIS A 110 6.24 -4.65 1.10
CA HIS A 110 6.75 -4.62 -0.26
C HIS A 110 5.76 -5.26 -1.26
N VAL A 111 6.07 -5.16 -2.53
CA VAL A 111 5.31 -5.73 -3.64
C VAL A 111 6.22 -6.59 -4.50
N ASP A 112 5.65 -7.67 -5.05
CA ASP A 112 6.30 -8.51 -6.06
C ASP A 112 5.75 -8.24 -7.45
N ALA A 113 6.65 -8.23 -8.42
CA ALA A 113 6.35 -8.23 -9.84
C ALA A 113 6.50 -9.64 -10.44
N PRO A 114 5.90 -9.93 -11.62
CA PRO A 114 5.98 -11.25 -12.24
C PRO A 114 7.41 -11.76 -12.47
N GLY A 115 8.36 -10.86 -12.71
CA GLY A 115 9.79 -11.18 -12.84
C GLY A 115 10.44 -11.78 -11.58
N HIS A 116 9.76 -11.75 -10.42
CA HIS A 116 10.30 -12.28 -9.17
C HIS A 116 10.59 -13.81 -9.23
N VAL A 117 9.70 -14.58 -9.86
CA VAL A 117 9.83 -16.05 -9.92
C VAL A 117 9.81 -16.60 -11.36
N PHE A 118 9.75 -15.73 -12.37
CA PHE A 118 9.79 -16.10 -13.78
C PHE A 118 10.89 -15.34 -14.49
N ASP A 119 12.00 -16.01 -14.76
CA ASP A 119 13.19 -15.44 -15.42
C ASP A 119 12.86 -14.83 -16.80
N HIS A 120 12.03 -15.50 -17.60
CA HIS A 120 11.58 -14.98 -18.89
C HIS A 120 10.66 -13.74 -18.78
N TYR A 121 9.96 -13.55 -17.65
CA TYR A 121 9.22 -12.31 -17.39
C TYR A 121 10.16 -11.21 -16.93
N PHE A 122 11.19 -11.55 -16.13
CA PHE A 122 12.22 -10.61 -15.74
C PHE A 122 12.94 -10.05 -16.97
N ASP A 123 13.42 -10.93 -17.87
CA ASP A 123 14.06 -10.56 -19.13
C ASP A 123 13.16 -9.73 -20.06
N ALA A 124 11.85 -9.98 -20.02
CA ALA A 124 10.85 -9.25 -20.81
C ALA A 124 10.42 -7.91 -20.18
N GLY A 125 10.93 -7.56 -18.98
CA GLY A 125 10.67 -6.29 -18.31
C GLY A 125 9.33 -6.23 -17.57
N PHE A 126 8.79 -7.38 -17.12
CA PHE A 126 7.64 -7.40 -16.18
C PHE A 126 8.11 -7.12 -14.76
N ASP A 127 8.56 -5.90 -14.55
CA ASP A 127 9.12 -5.33 -13.33
C ASP A 127 8.08 -4.46 -12.58
N VAL A 128 8.49 -3.89 -11.43
CA VAL A 128 7.59 -3.07 -10.61
C VAL A 128 7.15 -1.76 -11.26
N ASP A 129 7.90 -1.24 -12.26
CA ASP A 129 7.52 -0.05 -13.02
C ASP A 129 6.30 -0.32 -13.93
N THR A 130 6.07 -1.59 -14.28
CA THR A 130 4.99 -2.03 -15.18
C THR A 130 3.72 -2.51 -14.46
N LEU A 131 3.69 -2.54 -13.12
CA LEU A 131 2.54 -3.00 -12.35
C LEU A 131 1.31 -2.12 -12.57
N ASP A 132 0.15 -2.75 -12.71
CA ASP A 132 -1.14 -2.07 -12.91
C ASP A 132 -1.56 -1.27 -11.67
N LEU A 133 -1.47 0.06 -11.79
CA LEU A 133 -1.90 0.98 -10.73
C LEU A 133 -3.39 0.87 -10.42
N GLY A 134 -4.22 0.43 -11.38
CA GLY A 134 -5.63 0.15 -11.16
C GLY A 134 -5.85 -1.06 -10.26
N VAL A 135 -4.92 -2.02 -10.22
CA VAL A 135 -4.93 -3.12 -9.25
C VAL A 135 -4.44 -2.65 -7.88
N LEU A 136 -3.39 -1.83 -7.83
CA LEU A 136 -2.79 -1.35 -6.58
C LEU A 136 -3.65 -0.31 -5.83
N ASN A 137 -4.73 0.20 -6.45
CA ASN A 137 -5.59 1.23 -5.88
C ASN A 137 -7.06 0.89 -6.06
N GLY A 138 -7.87 1.02 -5.00
CA GLY A 138 -9.33 0.89 -5.06
C GLY A 138 -9.92 0.08 -3.92
N PRO A 139 -11.23 -0.29 -4.01
CA PRO A 139 -11.90 -1.04 -2.95
C PRO A 139 -11.19 -2.37 -2.67
N ALA A 140 -10.98 -2.66 -1.39
CA ALA A 140 -10.33 -3.87 -0.88
C ALA A 140 -11.07 -4.40 0.33
N LEU A 141 -11.04 -5.72 0.51
CA LEU A 141 -11.59 -6.42 1.65
C LEU A 141 -10.44 -6.90 2.55
N LEU A 142 -10.47 -6.55 3.84
CA LEU A 142 -9.61 -7.13 4.85
C LEU A 142 -10.37 -8.25 5.54
N VAL A 143 -9.80 -9.46 5.53
CA VAL A 143 -10.38 -10.66 6.13
C VAL A 143 -9.45 -11.25 7.19
N ASP A 144 -10.06 -11.81 8.24
CA ASP A 144 -9.36 -12.65 9.20
C ASP A 144 -9.32 -14.10 8.74
N VAL A 145 -8.11 -14.65 8.66
CA VAL A 145 -7.88 -16.07 8.36
C VAL A 145 -7.96 -16.88 9.66
N PRO A 146 -8.48 -18.12 9.64
CA PRO A 146 -8.38 -19.02 10.80
C PRO A 146 -6.93 -19.11 11.31
N ARG A 147 -6.74 -18.92 12.64
CA ARG A 147 -5.40 -18.72 13.24
C ARG A 147 -4.54 -19.99 13.33
N ASP A 148 -5.13 -21.14 13.13
CA ASP A 148 -4.48 -22.46 13.29
C ASP A 148 -4.09 -23.13 11.96
N LYS A 149 -4.25 -22.42 10.82
CA LYS A 149 -4.07 -23.02 9.50
C LYS A 149 -3.34 -22.12 8.52
N ASN A 150 -2.60 -22.72 7.59
CA ASN A 150 -2.19 -22.09 6.35
C ASN A 150 -3.40 -21.88 5.41
N LEU A 151 -3.26 -20.99 4.43
CA LEU A 151 -4.29 -20.72 3.44
C LEU A 151 -4.32 -21.83 2.39
N THR A 152 -5.01 -22.93 2.72
CA THR A 152 -5.31 -24.04 1.82
C THR A 152 -6.57 -23.76 0.99
N ALA A 153 -6.89 -24.61 0.00
CA ALA A 153 -8.14 -24.51 -0.75
C ALA A 153 -9.37 -24.55 0.16
N GLU A 154 -9.39 -25.44 1.18
CA GLU A 154 -10.46 -25.54 2.18
C GLU A 154 -10.62 -24.23 2.97
N VAL A 155 -9.52 -23.63 3.40
CA VAL A 155 -9.55 -22.35 4.12
C VAL A 155 -10.08 -21.26 3.21
N MET A 156 -9.60 -21.15 1.97
CA MET A 156 -10.07 -20.16 1.01
C MET A 156 -11.57 -20.27 0.74
N GLU A 157 -12.08 -21.46 0.56
CA GLU A 157 -13.51 -21.71 0.40
C GLU A 157 -14.31 -21.25 1.63
N SER A 158 -13.81 -21.53 2.83
CA SER A 158 -14.45 -21.16 4.10
C SER A 158 -14.54 -19.67 4.36
N LEU A 159 -13.70 -18.85 3.73
CA LEU A 159 -13.69 -17.37 3.89
C LEU A 159 -14.89 -16.71 3.19
N HIS A 160 -15.59 -17.41 2.30
CA HIS A 160 -16.78 -16.92 1.58
C HIS A 160 -16.59 -15.51 0.97
N ILE A 161 -15.44 -15.28 0.36
CA ILE A 161 -15.13 -13.97 -0.27
C ILE A 161 -16.16 -13.69 -1.37
N PRO A 162 -16.86 -12.55 -1.35
CA PRO A 162 -17.88 -12.24 -2.34
C PRO A 162 -17.32 -12.16 -3.75
N LYS A 163 -18.11 -12.59 -4.75
CA LYS A 163 -17.77 -12.40 -6.17
C LYS A 163 -17.59 -10.90 -6.49
N GLY A 164 -16.67 -10.61 -7.41
CA GLY A 164 -16.36 -9.24 -7.83
C GLY A 164 -15.37 -8.51 -6.90
N VAL A 165 -14.98 -9.10 -5.77
CA VAL A 165 -13.91 -8.56 -4.93
C VAL A 165 -12.57 -8.74 -5.65
N ARG A 166 -11.89 -7.63 -5.93
CA ARG A 166 -10.64 -7.64 -6.70
C ARG A 166 -9.38 -7.49 -5.84
N ARG A 167 -9.50 -7.11 -4.57
CA ARG A 167 -8.36 -6.88 -3.66
C ARG A 167 -8.71 -7.43 -2.29
N VAL A 168 -7.86 -8.29 -1.78
CA VAL A 168 -8.04 -8.89 -0.45
C VAL A 168 -6.75 -8.81 0.34
N LEU A 169 -6.87 -8.40 1.60
CA LEU A 169 -5.80 -8.40 2.57
C LEU A 169 -6.11 -9.48 3.61
N PHE A 170 -5.23 -10.44 3.72
CA PHE A 170 -5.38 -11.60 4.61
C PHE A 170 -4.60 -11.33 5.90
N ARG A 171 -5.33 -11.15 7.01
CA ARG A 171 -4.73 -11.09 8.34
C ARG A 171 -4.69 -12.48 8.95
N THR A 172 -3.48 -12.93 9.26
CA THR A 172 -3.21 -14.30 9.71
C THR A 172 -2.69 -14.33 11.15
N LEU A 173 -2.29 -15.49 11.64
CA LEU A 173 -1.60 -15.66 12.91
C LEU A 173 -0.28 -14.86 12.97
N ASN A 174 0.30 -14.47 11.84
CA ASN A 174 1.56 -13.72 11.79
C ASN A 174 1.43 -12.37 12.52
N THR A 175 0.30 -11.69 12.34
CA THR A 175 -0.04 -10.46 13.09
C THR A 175 -0.08 -10.72 14.59
N ASP A 176 -0.82 -11.74 15.04
CA ASP A 176 -0.97 -12.04 16.47
C ASP A 176 0.36 -12.44 17.12
N ARG A 177 1.23 -13.13 16.37
CA ARG A 177 2.59 -13.48 16.79
C ARG A 177 3.56 -12.31 16.75
N GLY A 178 3.19 -11.19 16.16
CA GLY A 178 4.02 -10.01 15.96
C GLY A 178 5.30 -10.31 15.16
N LEU A 179 5.21 -11.17 14.13
CA LEU A 179 6.41 -11.67 13.43
C LEU A 179 7.21 -10.56 12.76
N MET A 180 6.58 -9.50 12.25
CA MET A 180 7.25 -8.37 11.63
C MET A 180 8.02 -7.48 12.63
N TYR A 181 7.87 -7.73 13.93
CA TYR A 181 8.60 -7.05 15.01
C TYR A 181 9.72 -7.92 15.62
N LYS A 182 9.88 -9.15 15.13
CA LYS A 182 10.95 -10.06 15.56
C LYS A 182 12.14 -9.89 14.63
N LYS A 183 13.35 -9.92 15.19
CA LYS A 183 14.58 -9.77 14.42
C LYS A 183 14.84 -10.97 13.52
N ALA A 184 14.68 -12.17 14.08
CA ALA A 184 14.90 -13.41 13.35
C ALA A 184 13.76 -13.70 12.36
N PHE A 185 14.13 -14.15 11.18
CA PHE A 185 13.17 -14.69 10.21
C PHE A 185 12.57 -16.00 10.74
N ASP A 186 11.25 -16.11 10.71
CA ASP A 186 10.52 -17.25 11.27
C ASP A 186 9.87 -18.08 10.15
N THR A 187 10.40 -19.26 9.87
CA THR A 187 9.91 -20.15 8.80
C THR A 187 8.56 -20.82 9.10
N SER A 188 8.05 -20.71 10.34
CA SER A 188 6.75 -21.25 10.74
C SER A 188 5.60 -20.24 10.60
N TYR A 189 5.80 -19.19 9.80
CA TYR A 189 4.76 -18.22 9.49
C TYR A 189 3.64 -18.84 8.65
N VAL A 190 2.46 -18.25 8.74
CA VAL A 190 1.28 -18.64 7.95
C VAL A 190 1.32 -17.98 6.58
N GLY A 191 1.08 -18.77 5.53
CA GLY A 191 1.00 -18.31 4.15
C GLY A 191 0.11 -19.21 3.31
N PHE A 192 0.01 -18.91 2.02
CA PHE A 192 -0.71 -19.74 1.06
C PHE A 192 0.04 -21.04 0.78
N MET A 193 -0.70 -22.15 0.85
CA MET A 193 -0.30 -23.38 0.22
C MET A 193 -0.63 -23.32 -1.28
N ARG A 194 0.02 -24.13 -2.08
CA ARG A 194 -0.18 -24.16 -3.54
C ARG A 194 -1.64 -24.36 -3.94
N ASP A 195 -2.34 -25.25 -3.24
CA ASP A 195 -3.75 -25.53 -3.51
C ASP A 195 -4.66 -24.33 -3.17
N GLY A 196 -4.34 -23.59 -2.11
CA GLY A 196 -5.02 -22.34 -1.76
C GLY A 196 -4.81 -21.25 -2.78
N ALA A 197 -3.56 -21.07 -3.26
CA ALA A 197 -3.23 -20.14 -4.35
C ALA A 197 -4.00 -20.50 -5.63
N LYS A 198 -4.01 -21.79 -5.99
CA LYS A 198 -4.74 -22.29 -7.15
C LYS A 198 -6.24 -22.05 -7.03
N TRP A 199 -6.82 -22.36 -5.87
CA TRP A 199 -8.23 -22.14 -5.61
C TRP A 199 -8.61 -20.67 -5.79
N LEU A 200 -7.80 -19.73 -5.25
CA LEU A 200 -8.01 -18.28 -5.39
C LEU A 200 -8.03 -17.87 -6.86
N VAL A 201 -7.03 -18.27 -7.62
CA VAL A 201 -6.89 -17.92 -9.05
C VAL A 201 -8.07 -18.45 -9.87
N GLU A 202 -8.52 -19.67 -9.60
CA GLU A 202 -9.56 -20.35 -10.39
C GLU A 202 -11.01 -19.97 -10.00
N ASN A 203 -11.22 -19.52 -8.75
CA ASN A 203 -12.58 -19.35 -8.20
C ASN A 203 -12.94 -17.91 -7.82
N THR A 204 -12.02 -16.96 -7.96
CA THR A 204 -12.24 -15.57 -7.55
C THR A 204 -11.81 -14.56 -8.62
N ASP A 205 -12.25 -13.30 -8.44
CA ASP A 205 -11.86 -12.17 -9.28
C ASP A 205 -10.67 -11.38 -8.67
N ILE A 206 -9.99 -11.93 -7.66
CA ILE A 206 -8.93 -11.23 -6.92
C ILE A 206 -7.71 -11.00 -7.82
N LYS A 207 -7.21 -9.77 -7.80
CA LYS A 207 -6.02 -9.32 -8.53
C LYS A 207 -4.94 -8.74 -7.60
N LEU A 208 -5.29 -8.33 -6.38
CA LEU A 208 -4.34 -7.96 -5.34
C LEU A 208 -4.52 -8.90 -4.16
N VAL A 209 -3.45 -9.58 -3.78
CA VAL A 209 -3.35 -10.45 -2.62
C VAL A 209 -2.39 -9.82 -1.63
N GLY A 210 -2.90 -9.38 -0.48
CA GLY A 210 -2.09 -8.81 0.60
C GLY A 210 -1.96 -9.76 1.77
N ILE A 211 -0.78 -9.82 2.41
CA ILE A 211 -0.53 -10.66 3.60
C ILE A 211 0.36 -9.95 4.62
N ASP A 212 0.29 -10.41 5.87
CA ASP A 212 0.90 -9.79 7.05
C ASP A 212 2.28 -10.37 7.44
N TYR A 213 3.02 -10.97 6.48
CA TYR A 213 4.41 -11.36 6.67
C TYR A 213 5.20 -11.27 5.36
N LEU A 214 6.53 -11.54 5.41
CA LEU A 214 7.51 -11.36 4.33
C LEU A 214 7.32 -12.28 3.13
N SER A 215 6.32 -13.15 3.11
CA SER A 215 5.92 -13.96 1.95
C SER A 215 4.43 -14.26 1.99
N VAL A 216 3.79 -14.17 0.84
CA VAL A 216 2.42 -14.63 0.62
C VAL A 216 2.30 -16.14 0.72
N ALA A 217 3.33 -16.86 0.30
CA ALA A 217 3.38 -18.32 0.33
C ALA A 217 3.89 -18.87 1.66
N ALA A 218 3.31 -19.96 2.15
CA ALA A 218 3.87 -20.72 3.26
C ALA A 218 5.28 -21.23 2.90
N TYR A 219 6.15 -21.35 3.89
CA TYR A 219 7.56 -21.71 3.67
C TYR A 219 7.71 -23.06 2.92
N ASP A 220 6.87 -24.03 3.25
CA ASP A 220 6.92 -25.36 2.64
C ASP A 220 6.42 -25.39 1.17
N ASP A 221 5.64 -24.41 0.75
CA ASP A 221 5.10 -24.26 -0.62
C ASP A 221 5.53 -22.94 -1.29
N LEU A 222 6.67 -22.40 -0.88
CA LEU A 222 7.15 -21.07 -1.25
C LEU A 222 7.08 -20.81 -2.76
N ILE A 223 7.90 -21.49 -3.53
CA ILE A 223 7.98 -21.30 -4.99
C ILE A 223 6.69 -21.79 -5.69
N PRO A 224 6.13 -22.97 -5.37
CA PRO A 224 4.91 -23.44 -6.00
C PRO A 224 3.73 -22.47 -5.92
N SER A 225 3.54 -21.77 -4.79
CA SER A 225 2.46 -20.81 -4.62
C SER A 225 2.71 -19.50 -5.39
N HIS A 226 3.93 -18.97 -5.35
CA HIS A 226 4.29 -17.78 -6.14
C HIS A 226 4.12 -18.01 -7.64
N LEU A 227 4.54 -19.17 -8.15
CA LEU A 227 4.34 -19.52 -9.56
C LEU A 227 2.86 -19.49 -9.96
N VAL A 228 1.97 -20.05 -9.12
CA VAL A 228 0.52 -20.02 -9.37
C VAL A 228 -0.02 -18.59 -9.45
N PHE A 229 0.36 -17.72 -8.52
CA PHE A 229 -0.12 -16.35 -8.49
C PHE A 229 0.39 -15.50 -9.66
N LEU A 230 1.69 -15.58 -9.95
CA LEU A 230 2.37 -14.67 -10.87
C LEU A 230 2.37 -15.13 -12.33
N GLU A 231 1.94 -16.38 -12.62
CA GLU A 231 1.90 -16.92 -13.98
C GLU A 231 1.03 -16.07 -14.94
N SER A 232 -0.12 -15.59 -14.46
CA SER A 232 -1.03 -14.78 -15.27
C SER A 232 -0.53 -13.36 -15.51
N ARG A 233 0.42 -12.86 -14.71
CA ARG A 233 0.90 -11.46 -14.67
C ARG A 233 -0.16 -10.44 -14.26
N GLU A 234 -1.35 -10.88 -13.85
CA GLU A 234 -2.48 -10.02 -13.48
C GLU A 234 -2.65 -9.88 -11.97
N ILE A 235 -2.05 -10.81 -11.20
CA ILE A 235 -2.12 -10.80 -9.74
C ILE A 235 -0.87 -10.13 -9.22
N ILE A 236 -1.06 -9.18 -8.30
CA ILE A 236 0.00 -8.46 -7.61
C ILE A 236 -0.01 -8.92 -6.15
N LEU A 237 1.17 -9.31 -5.66
CA LEU A 237 1.39 -9.72 -4.29
C LEU A 237 1.89 -8.53 -3.47
N VAL A 238 1.27 -8.30 -2.31
CA VAL A 238 1.66 -7.25 -1.36
C VAL A 238 1.93 -7.93 -0.02
N GLU A 239 3.16 -7.89 0.41
CA GLU A 239 3.67 -8.65 1.54
C GLU A 239 4.10 -7.75 2.70
N GLY A 240 4.19 -8.30 3.90
CA GLY A 240 4.61 -7.57 5.09
C GLY A 240 3.66 -6.44 5.50
N LEU A 241 2.35 -6.63 5.37
CA LEU A 241 1.36 -5.64 5.76
C LEU A 241 1.20 -5.55 7.29
N LYS A 242 1.01 -4.34 7.80
CA LYS A 242 0.73 -4.02 9.21
C LYS A 242 -0.78 -3.97 9.44
N LEU A 243 -1.39 -5.06 9.91
CA LEU A 243 -2.85 -5.20 9.98
C LEU A 243 -3.43 -5.27 11.40
N GLU A 244 -2.62 -5.18 12.46
CA GLU A 244 -3.03 -5.40 13.84
C GLU A 244 -4.11 -4.43 14.35
N ASP A 245 -4.10 -3.17 13.93
CA ASP A 245 -5.00 -2.12 14.44
C ASP A 245 -6.15 -1.80 13.49
N VAL A 246 -6.35 -2.63 12.47
CA VAL A 246 -7.38 -2.39 11.45
C VAL A 246 -8.53 -3.38 11.62
N PRO A 247 -9.77 -2.95 11.87
CA PRO A 247 -10.92 -3.86 11.87
C PRO A 247 -11.07 -4.59 10.53
N ALA A 248 -11.51 -5.86 10.54
CA ALA A 248 -11.89 -6.54 9.30
C ALA A 248 -13.05 -5.79 8.62
N GLY A 249 -13.03 -5.67 7.29
CA GLY A 249 -14.04 -4.90 6.58
C GLY A 249 -13.59 -4.41 5.21
N VAL A 250 -14.38 -3.49 4.64
CA VAL A 250 -14.14 -2.91 3.32
C VAL A 250 -13.48 -1.54 3.45
N TYR A 251 -12.42 -1.33 2.68
CA TYR A 251 -11.63 -0.11 2.65
C TYR A 251 -11.29 0.27 1.21
N THR A 252 -10.76 1.46 1.01
CA THR A 252 -10.02 1.78 -0.21
C THR A 252 -8.53 1.63 0.09
N VAL A 253 -7.86 0.71 -0.59
CA VAL A 253 -6.42 0.48 -0.49
C VAL A 253 -5.67 1.35 -1.50
N HIS A 254 -4.51 1.85 -1.09
CA HIS A 254 -3.52 2.50 -1.93
C HIS A 254 -2.15 1.95 -1.56
N CYS A 255 -1.53 1.19 -2.48
CA CYS A 255 -0.21 0.60 -2.34
C CYS A 255 0.64 1.04 -3.54
N LEU A 256 1.60 1.92 -3.33
CA LEU A 256 2.38 2.50 -4.42
C LEU A 256 3.86 2.14 -4.27
N PRO A 257 4.42 1.33 -5.19
CA PRO A 257 5.83 1.00 -5.21
C PRO A 257 6.69 2.18 -5.65
N LEU A 258 7.98 2.09 -5.42
CA LEU A 258 8.95 2.91 -6.13
C LEU A 258 8.96 2.53 -7.61
N ARG A 259 9.20 3.49 -8.49
CA ARG A 259 9.39 3.24 -9.93
C ARG A 259 10.82 2.79 -10.19
N LEU A 260 11.09 1.52 -9.97
CA LEU A 260 12.41 0.90 -10.14
C LEU A 260 12.41 0.09 -11.43
N LEU A 261 12.89 0.68 -12.52
CA LEU A 261 13.04 -0.02 -13.78
C LEU A 261 14.00 -1.23 -13.61
N GLY A 262 13.52 -2.41 -13.97
CA GLY A 262 14.29 -3.66 -13.90
C GLY A 262 14.28 -4.33 -12.52
N ALA A 263 13.48 -3.85 -11.55
CA ALA A 263 13.37 -4.50 -10.24
C ALA A 263 12.13 -5.39 -10.15
N GLU A 264 12.31 -6.60 -9.65
CA GLU A 264 11.28 -7.63 -9.48
C GLU A 264 10.45 -7.46 -8.21
N GLY A 265 10.85 -6.53 -7.35
CA GLY A 265 10.16 -6.17 -6.12
C GLY A 265 10.46 -4.73 -5.71
N SER A 266 9.68 -4.18 -4.80
CA SER A 266 9.89 -2.83 -4.27
C SER A 266 9.29 -2.69 -2.88
N PRO A 267 10.00 -2.07 -1.91
CA PRO A 267 9.35 -1.53 -0.73
C PRO A 267 8.26 -0.55 -1.14
N ILE A 268 7.14 -0.56 -0.40
CA ILE A 268 5.98 0.28 -0.69
C ILE A 268 5.46 0.97 0.56
N ARG A 269 4.67 2.04 0.34
CA ARG A 269 3.82 2.61 1.37
C ARG A 269 2.37 2.26 1.04
N CYS A 270 1.75 1.42 1.89
CA CYS A 270 0.34 1.08 1.79
C CYS A 270 -0.47 1.81 2.85
N ILE A 271 -1.62 2.33 2.44
CA ILE A 271 -2.63 2.86 3.35
C ILE A 271 -4.00 2.28 3.04
N LEU A 272 -4.84 2.20 4.05
CA LEU A 272 -6.27 1.97 3.91
C LEU A 272 -7.03 3.23 4.31
N ARG A 273 -8.07 3.54 3.56
CA ARG A 273 -9.02 4.61 3.88
C ARG A 273 -10.38 4.00 4.13
N GLU A 274 -11.06 4.45 5.16
CA GLU A 274 -12.47 4.14 5.35
C GLU A 274 -13.26 4.67 4.14
N SER A 275 -14.13 3.81 3.58
CA SER A 275 -15.11 4.25 2.58
C SER A 275 -16.20 5.01 3.32
N ILE A 276 -16.45 6.24 2.92
CA ILE A 276 -17.53 7.09 3.45
C ILE A 276 -18.85 6.61 2.90
#